data_8998c4e858b384b38446fdfa1f6ee42f
#
_entry.id   8998c4e858b384b38446fdfa1f6ee42f
#
_cell.length_a   1.000
_cell.length_b   1.000
_cell.length_c   1.000
_cell.angle_alpha   90.00
_cell.angle_beta   90.00
_cell.angle_gamma   90.00
#
_symmetry.space_group_name_H-M   'P 1'
#
loop_
_entity.id
_entity.type
_entity.pdbx_description
1 polymer ?
#
loop_
_entity_poly.entity_id
_entity_poly.type
_entity_poly.pdbx_seq_one_letter_code
_entity_poly.pdbx_strand_id
1 'polypeptide(L)'
;QLGSEGLGAGNRPERAKAAAEESMEDIKLMLNDGCKMAFITAGMGGGTGTGAAPIIAKTAKEMGILTVGIVTIPFLFEGNRKIDQALDGVEEMSNHVDALLVINNERLRDVYSDFSVMKAFGKADDTLSTAAKSIAEIITLRGTINLDFNDVKTVLKDGGVAIMSTGFGEGEGRVTQAINDALHSPLLNNNDIFNSKKVLFVITYSPNSELMMGEMDEIHEFMSKFGKDVETKWGLYIDESLETKVKFTILATGFGIKDVPGMDSVLNKRTLEEQKRLEEMEEEEQRKDERRSDFYGPNILKN
;
A
#
# COMPACT_ATOMS: atom_id res chain seq x y z
N GLN A 1 2.95 19.38 -13.73
CA GLN A 1 3.22 18.81 -15.06
C GLN A 1 4.56 18.10 -15.00
N LEU A 2 4.66 16.89 -15.57
CA LEU A 2 5.91 16.14 -15.69
C LEU A 2 6.40 16.16 -17.12
N GLY A 3 7.72 16.35 -17.30
CA GLY A 3 8.37 16.48 -18.59
C GLY A 3 8.09 17.79 -19.32
N SER A 4 8.96 18.18 -20.22
CA SER A 4 8.89 19.45 -20.98
C SER A 4 7.67 19.52 -21.92
N GLU A 5 7.26 18.39 -22.49
CA GLU A 5 6.16 18.33 -23.45
C GLU A 5 4.77 18.29 -22.79
N GLY A 6 4.67 17.89 -21.51
CA GLY A 6 3.39 17.76 -20.80
C GLY A 6 2.43 16.74 -21.39
N LEU A 7 2.91 15.80 -22.19
CA LEU A 7 2.12 14.78 -22.85
C LEU A 7 1.88 13.58 -21.91
N GLY A 8 0.75 12.90 -22.09
CA GLY A 8 0.46 11.65 -21.43
C GLY A 8 1.48 10.55 -21.81
N ALA A 9 1.79 9.65 -20.88
CA ALA A 9 2.77 8.58 -21.08
C ALA A 9 2.36 7.50 -22.10
N GLY A 10 1.12 7.54 -22.62
CA GLY A 10 0.64 6.57 -23.61
C GLY A 10 0.69 5.12 -23.14
N ASN A 11 0.37 4.90 -21.88
CA ASN A 11 0.43 3.59 -21.19
C ASN A 11 1.84 2.94 -21.19
N ARG A 12 2.89 3.78 -21.19
CA ARG A 12 4.29 3.34 -21.15
C ARG A 12 4.96 3.89 -19.89
N PRO A 13 5.20 3.05 -18.86
CA PRO A 13 5.82 3.48 -17.60
C PRO A 13 7.19 4.14 -17.79
N GLU A 14 7.99 3.66 -18.75
CA GLU A 14 9.34 4.16 -19.00
C GLU A 14 9.32 5.64 -19.44
N ARG A 15 8.28 6.05 -20.21
CA ARG A 15 8.11 7.46 -20.60
C ARG A 15 7.77 8.34 -19.41
N ALA A 16 6.89 7.86 -18.53
CA ALA A 16 6.52 8.59 -17.34
C ALA A 16 7.68 8.69 -16.35
N LYS A 17 8.48 7.62 -16.23
CA LYS A 17 9.70 7.60 -15.44
C LYS A 17 10.68 8.67 -15.95
N ALA A 18 11.00 8.68 -17.24
CA ALA A 18 11.87 9.68 -17.85
C ALA A 18 11.34 11.12 -17.64
N ALA A 19 10.02 11.35 -17.80
CA ALA A 19 9.42 12.65 -17.57
C ALA A 19 9.49 13.10 -16.09
N ALA A 20 9.39 12.17 -15.14
CA ALA A 20 9.57 12.47 -13.73
C ALA A 20 11.03 12.77 -13.38
N GLU A 21 11.97 12.04 -13.97
CA GLU A 21 13.43 12.29 -13.84
C GLU A 21 13.81 13.65 -14.42
N GLU A 22 13.25 14.04 -15.57
CA GLU A 22 13.45 15.38 -16.16
C GLU A 22 12.94 16.50 -15.24
N SER A 23 11.82 16.26 -14.54
CA SER A 23 11.19 17.23 -13.63
C SER A 23 11.68 17.14 -12.19
N MET A 24 12.79 16.45 -11.93
CA MET A 24 13.26 16.12 -10.58
C MET A 24 13.49 17.36 -9.71
N GLU A 25 14.05 18.42 -10.25
CA GLU A 25 14.33 19.64 -9.49
C GLU A 25 13.03 20.38 -9.10
N ASP A 26 12.01 20.36 -9.98
CA ASP A 26 10.70 20.93 -9.66
C ASP A 26 9.99 20.12 -8.58
N ILE A 27 10.10 18.78 -8.63
CA ILE A 27 9.57 17.89 -7.59
C ILE A 27 10.23 18.16 -6.24
N LYS A 28 11.54 18.28 -6.20
CA LYS A 28 12.29 18.61 -4.98
C LYS A 28 11.89 19.97 -4.44
N LEU A 29 11.77 20.97 -5.31
CA LEU A 29 11.37 22.31 -4.92
C LEU A 29 9.95 22.31 -4.29
N MET A 30 9.02 21.59 -4.88
CA MET A 30 7.65 21.46 -4.37
C MET A 30 7.60 20.75 -3.01
N LEU A 31 8.48 19.78 -2.76
CA LEU A 31 8.55 19.02 -1.50
C LEU A 31 9.36 19.76 -0.41
N ASN A 32 10.14 20.78 -0.77
CA ASN A 32 11.05 21.49 0.14
C ASN A 32 10.36 22.70 0.84
N ASP A 33 9.11 22.59 1.20
CA ASP A 33 8.33 23.61 1.90
C ASP A 33 8.21 23.38 3.42
N GLY A 34 9.05 22.50 3.98
CA GLY A 34 8.96 22.05 5.38
C GLY A 34 8.05 20.84 5.54
N CYS A 35 7.67 20.18 4.45
CA CYS A 35 6.87 18.96 4.43
C CYS A 35 7.52 17.86 5.27
N LYS A 36 6.77 17.29 6.21
CA LYS A 36 7.23 16.18 7.07
C LYS A 36 6.68 14.84 6.63
N MET A 37 5.59 14.83 5.85
CA MET A 37 4.90 13.64 5.37
C MET A 37 4.31 13.91 3.99
N ALA A 38 4.45 12.96 3.09
CA ALA A 38 3.88 13.01 1.76
C ALA A 38 3.05 11.76 1.46
N PHE A 39 1.86 11.95 0.93
CA PHE A 39 1.05 10.88 0.34
C PHE A 39 1.26 10.87 -1.15
N ILE A 40 1.74 9.75 -1.68
CA ILE A 40 1.90 9.55 -3.11
C ILE A 40 0.78 8.60 -3.57
N THR A 41 -0.22 9.16 -4.24
CA THR A 41 -1.40 8.39 -4.69
C THR A 41 -1.33 8.13 -6.18
N ALA A 42 -1.57 6.88 -6.59
CA ALA A 42 -1.55 6.52 -7.99
C ALA A 42 -2.43 5.32 -8.33
N GLY A 43 -3.11 5.35 -9.47
CA GLY A 43 -3.65 4.15 -10.12
C GLY A 43 -2.52 3.45 -10.88
N MET A 44 -2.20 2.22 -10.47
CA MET A 44 -1.20 1.40 -11.14
C MET A 44 -1.78 0.74 -12.41
N GLY A 45 -0.89 0.26 -13.28
CA GLY A 45 -1.27 -0.37 -14.54
C GLY A 45 -1.37 0.57 -15.73
N GLY A 46 -1.32 1.90 -15.50
CA GLY A 46 -1.14 2.93 -16.52
C GLY A 46 0.32 3.37 -16.67
N GLY A 47 0.60 4.28 -17.58
CA GLY A 47 1.96 4.79 -17.78
C GLY A 47 2.39 5.71 -16.63
N THR A 48 1.61 6.75 -16.33
CA THR A 48 1.99 7.82 -15.39
C THR A 48 2.07 7.28 -13.96
N GLY A 49 1.02 6.64 -13.45
CA GLY A 49 1.00 6.11 -12.09
C GLY A 49 2.11 5.08 -11.85
N THR A 50 2.26 4.13 -12.76
CA THR A 50 3.25 3.06 -12.64
C THR A 50 4.70 3.56 -12.74
N GLY A 51 4.96 4.52 -13.65
CA GLY A 51 6.34 4.97 -13.93
C GLY A 51 6.79 6.16 -13.09
N ALA A 52 5.94 7.18 -12.91
CA ALA A 52 6.33 8.41 -12.24
C ALA A 52 6.19 8.36 -10.71
N ALA A 53 5.16 7.67 -10.18
CA ALA A 53 4.91 7.66 -8.74
C ALA A 53 6.10 7.10 -7.93
N PRO A 54 6.77 5.99 -8.32
CA PRO A 54 7.93 5.48 -7.60
C PRO A 54 9.10 6.49 -7.58
N ILE A 55 9.30 7.26 -8.65
CA ILE A 55 10.37 8.27 -8.71
C ILE A 55 10.08 9.42 -7.75
N ILE A 56 8.84 9.89 -7.70
CA ILE A 56 8.41 10.93 -6.77
C ILE A 56 8.54 10.44 -5.33
N ALA A 57 8.11 9.20 -5.06
CA ALA A 57 8.22 8.58 -3.74
C ALA A 57 9.67 8.46 -3.29
N LYS A 58 10.56 7.97 -4.16
CA LYS A 58 12.00 7.90 -3.93
C LYS A 58 12.56 9.25 -3.54
N THR A 59 12.24 10.28 -4.31
CA THR A 59 12.71 11.66 -4.06
C THR A 59 12.24 12.16 -2.69
N ALA A 60 10.97 11.97 -2.35
CA ALA A 60 10.43 12.36 -1.05
C ALA A 60 11.14 11.63 0.11
N LYS A 61 11.34 10.32 -0.02
CA LYS A 61 12.02 9.49 1.00
C LYS A 61 13.48 9.89 1.16
N GLU A 62 14.21 10.16 0.08
CA GLU A 62 15.59 10.63 0.09
C GLU A 62 15.74 12.03 0.74
N MET A 63 14.70 12.86 0.66
CA MET A 63 14.63 14.14 1.38
C MET A 63 14.28 14.00 2.87
N GLY A 64 14.12 12.78 3.38
CA GLY A 64 13.79 12.50 4.78
C GLY A 64 12.31 12.72 5.15
N ILE A 65 11.44 12.85 4.16
CA ILE A 65 9.99 13.00 4.32
C ILE A 65 9.38 11.62 4.55
N LEU A 66 8.51 11.48 5.56
CA LEU A 66 7.74 10.24 5.76
C LEU A 66 6.85 10.03 4.54
N THR A 67 7.16 9.00 3.76
CA THR A 67 6.52 8.79 2.45
C THR A 67 5.58 7.60 2.49
N VAL A 68 4.30 7.86 2.24
CA VAL A 68 3.24 6.85 2.22
C VAL A 68 2.67 6.73 0.82
N GLY A 69 2.80 5.54 0.24
CA GLY A 69 2.15 5.19 -1.02
C GLY A 69 0.73 4.71 -0.79
N ILE A 70 -0.22 5.19 -1.58
CA ILE A 70 -1.59 4.68 -1.62
C ILE A 70 -1.93 4.42 -3.08
N VAL A 71 -2.00 3.16 -3.46
CA VAL A 71 -2.10 2.77 -4.87
C VAL A 71 -3.25 1.80 -5.12
N THR A 72 -3.77 1.81 -6.34
CA THR A 72 -4.81 0.85 -6.76
C THR A 72 -4.29 -0.12 -7.79
N ILE A 73 -4.72 -1.38 -7.71
CA ILE A 73 -4.59 -2.40 -8.75
C ILE A 73 -5.89 -2.37 -9.57
N PRO A 74 -5.80 -2.34 -10.92
CA PRO A 74 -6.96 -2.23 -11.80
C PRO A 74 -7.93 -3.43 -11.68
N PHE A 75 -9.14 -3.25 -12.18
CA PHE A 75 -10.13 -4.31 -12.30
C PHE A 75 -9.67 -5.40 -13.29
N LEU A 76 -10.11 -6.65 -13.10
CA LEU A 76 -9.77 -7.77 -13.97
C LEU A 76 -10.20 -7.55 -15.42
N PHE A 77 -11.34 -6.88 -15.64
CA PHE A 77 -11.83 -6.58 -16.99
C PHE A 77 -10.95 -5.59 -17.78
N GLU A 78 -10.02 -4.90 -17.12
CA GLU A 78 -9.06 -4.00 -17.77
C GLU A 78 -7.92 -4.76 -18.48
N GLY A 79 -7.80 -6.05 -18.23
CA GLY A 79 -6.91 -6.99 -18.92
C GLY A 79 -5.63 -7.32 -18.16
N ASN A 80 -5.15 -8.58 -18.33
CA ASN A 80 -4.03 -9.14 -17.58
C ASN A 80 -2.75 -8.32 -17.73
N ARG A 81 -2.43 -7.83 -18.93
CA ARG A 81 -1.24 -7.01 -19.16
C ARG A 81 -1.22 -5.75 -18.27
N LYS A 82 -2.40 -5.16 -18.05
CA LYS A 82 -2.52 -3.96 -17.20
C LYS A 82 -2.35 -4.31 -15.73
N ILE A 83 -2.80 -5.49 -15.34
CA ILE A 83 -2.64 -6.03 -13.98
C ILE A 83 -1.16 -6.37 -13.73
N ASP A 84 -0.50 -7.09 -14.63
CA ASP A 84 0.93 -7.41 -14.52
C ASP A 84 1.75 -6.11 -14.38
N GLN A 85 1.48 -5.11 -15.23
CA GLN A 85 2.13 -3.81 -15.16
C GLN A 85 1.83 -3.08 -13.84
N ALA A 86 0.62 -3.24 -13.29
CA ALA A 86 0.27 -2.65 -12.00
C ALA A 86 1.05 -3.29 -10.86
N LEU A 87 1.18 -4.61 -10.86
CA LEU A 87 1.92 -5.35 -9.85
C LEU A 87 3.43 -5.04 -9.89
N ASP A 88 3.99 -4.85 -11.10
CA ASP A 88 5.34 -4.34 -11.28
C ASP A 88 5.52 -2.96 -10.64
N GLY A 89 4.55 -2.07 -10.85
CA GLY A 89 4.55 -0.74 -10.24
C GLY A 89 4.37 -0.75 -8.73
N VAL A 90 3.55 -1.67 -8.20
CA VAL A 90 3.37 -1.88 -6.74
C VAL A 90 4.69 -2.32 -6.11
N GLU A 91 5.40 -3.27 -6.72
CA GLU A 91 6.70 -3.73 -6.24
C GLU A 91 7.74 -2.61 -6.26
N GLU A 92 7.86 -1.89 -7.38
CA GLU A 92 8.79 -0.75 -7.47
C GLU A 92 8.44 0.33 -6.43
N MET A 93 7.15 0.64 -6.25
CA MET A 93 6.70 1.60 -5.27
C MET A 93 7.05 1.18 -3.83
N SER A 94 6.93 -0.12 -3.51
CA SER A 94 7.23 -0.65 -2.19
C SER A 94 8.68 -0.42 -1.74
N ASN A 95 9.61 -0.36 -2.68
CA ASN A 95 11.02 -0.11 -2.42
C ASN A 95 11.30 1.36 -2.06
N HIS A 96 10.39 2.27 -2.42
CA HIS A 96 10.60 3.71 -2.35
C HIS A 96 9.68 4.45 -1.36
N VAL A 97 8.83 3.74 -0.62
CA VAL A 97 7.98 4.32 0.43
C VAL A 97 8.33 3.78 1.81
N ASP A 98 7.85 4.42 2.86
CA ASP A 98 7.92 3.91 4.23
C ASP A 98 6.78 2.94 4.51
N ALA A 99 5.59 3.24 3.98
CA ALA A 99 4.43 2.36 4.04
C ALA A 99 3.67 2.40 2.71
N LEU A 100 3.12 1.27 2.29
CA LEU A 100 2.39 1.12 1.05
C LEU A 100 1.01 0.51 1.31
N LEU A 101 -0.04 1.31 1.09
CA LEU A 101 -1.41 0.81 1.06
C LEU A 101 -1.76 0.42 -0.38
N VAL A 102 -2.18 -0.82 -0.56
CA VAL A 102 -2.57 -1.34 -1.88
C VAL A 102 -4.05 -1.69 -1.86
N ILE A 103 -4.81 -1.03 -2.72
CA ILE A 103 -6.24 -1.22 -2.87
C ILE A 103 -6.49 -2.02 -4.16
N ASN A 104 -7.07 -3.20 -4.03
CA ASN A 104 -7.44 -4.02 -5.17
C ASN A 104 -8.87 -3.66 -5.61
N ASN A 105 -9.01 -3.01 -6.78
CA ASN A 105 -10.32 -2.59 -7.30
C ASN A 105 -11.27 -3.77 -7.53
N GLU A 106 -10.76 -4.96 -7.80
CA GLU A 106 -11.59 -6.16 -7.97
C GLU A 106 -12.38 -6.50 -6.69
N ARG A 107 -11.83 -6.21 -5.50
CA ARG A 107 -12.53 -6.38 -4.23
C ARG A 107 -13.72 -5.41 -4.09
N LEU A 108 -13.59 -4.22 -4.66
CA LEU A 108 -14.73 -3.29 -4.69
C LEU A 108 -15.86 -3.82 -5.57
N ARG A 109 -15.55 -4.54 -6.64
CA ARG A 109 -16.57 -5.20 -7.47
C ARG A 109 -17.35 -6.26 -6.70
N ASP A 110 -16.68 -7.03 -5.85
CA ASP A 110 -17.34 -8.07 -5.04
C ASP A 110 -18.38 -7.47 -4.09
N VAL A 111 -18.12 -6.27 -3.55
CA VAL A 111 -19.02 -5.58 -2.61
C VAL A 111 -20.08 -4.73 -3.32
N TYR A 112 -19.73 -4.12 -4.44
CA TYR A 112 -20.57 -3.17 -5.16
C TYR A 112 -20.93 -3.69 -6.57
N SER A 113 -21.29 -4.98 -6.66
CA SER A 113 -21.61 -5.67 -7.92
C SER A 113 -22.76 -5.04 -8.70
N ASP A 114 -23.64 -4.31 -8.03
CA ASP A 114 -24.78 -3.58 -8.59
C ASP A 114 -24.46 -2.17 -9.08
N PHE A 115 -23.20 -1.70 -8.87
CA PHE A 115 -22.80 -0.39 -9.33
C PHE A 115 -22.57 -0.36 -10.84
N SER A 116 -22.90 0.80 -11.44
CA SER A 116 -22.42 1.07 -12.79
C SER A 116 -20.90 1.17 -12.82
N VAL A 117 -20.27 0.91 -13.98
CA VAL A 117 -18.81 0.99 -14.15
C VAL A 117 -18.27 2.34 -13.67
N MET A 118 -18.94 3.45 -14.02
CA MET A 118 -18.52 4.79 -13.56
C MET A 118 -18.60 4.95 -12.05
N LYS A 119 -19.61 4.40 -11.40
CA LYS A 119 -19.71 4.40 -9.93
C LYS A 119 -18.62 3.54 -9.28
N ALA A 120 -18.26 2.41 -9.90
CA ALA A 120 -17.19 1.55 -9.39
C ALA A 120 -15.82 2.25 -9.42
N PHE A 121 -15.50 2.95 -10.51
CA PHE A 121 -14.29 3.79 -10.58
C PHE A 121 -14.32 4.94 -9.58
N GLY A 122 -15.45 5.67 -9.48
CA GLY A 122 -15.60 6.70 -8.45
C GLY A 122 -15.41 6.16 -7.03
N LYS A 123 -15.87 4.91 -6.76
CA LYS A 123 -15.65 4.28 -5.46
C LYS A 123 -14.18 3.93 -5.19
N ALA A 124 -13.42 3.55 -6.21
CA ALA A 124 -11.98 3.36 -6.10
C ALA A 124 -11.27 4.67 -5.73
N ASP A 125 -11.63 5.78 -6.39
CA ASP A 125 -11.09 7.12 -6.09
C ASP A 125 -11.47 7.57 -4.67
N ASP A 126 -12.73 7.36 -4.26
CA ASP A 126 -13.21 7.64 -2.90
C ASP A 126 -12.41 6.85 -1.85
N THR A 127 -12.06 5.61 -2.17
CA THR A 127 -11.31 4.74 -1.26
C THR A 127 -9.89 5.27 -1.04
N LEU A 128 -9.19 5.67 -2.12
CA LEU A 128 -7.88 6.33 -2.05
C LEU A 128 -7.95 7.61 -1.19
N SER A 129 -8.93 8.46 -1.49
CA SER A 129 -9.13 9.73 -0.77
C SER A 129 -9.44 9.50 0.70
N THR A 130 -10.29 8.51 1.01
CA THR A 130 -10.66 8.16 2.39
C THR A 130 -9.45 7.63 3.16
N ALA A 131 -8.61 6.79 2.57
CA ALA A 131 -7.41 6.28 3.22
C ALA A 131 -6.44 7.42 3.58
N ALA A 132 -6.13 8.30 2.62
CA ALA A 132 -5.27 9.46 2.87
C ALA A 132 -5.86 10.40 3.93
N LYS A 133 -7.17 10.71 3.81
CA LYS A 133 -7.90 11.56 4.75
C LYS A 133 -7.88 11.00 6.17
N SER A 134 -8.15 9.72 6.33
CA SER A 134 -8.20 9.07 7.65
C SER A 134 -6.84 9.09 8.35
N ILE A 135 -5.73 8.89 7.64
CA ILE A 135 -4.39 9.02 8.23
C ILE A 135 -4.12 10.50 8.61
N ALA A 136 -4.49 11.43 7.76
CA ALA A 136 -4.34 12.87 8.04
C ALA A 136 -5.19 13.31 9.25
N GLU A 137 -6.41 12.82 9.37
CA GLU A 137 -7.30 13.09 10.48
C GLU A 137 -6.73 12.62 11.83
N ILE A 138 -6.09 11.45 11.87
CA ILE A 138 -5.42 10.93 13.06
C ILE A 138 -4.38 11.93 13.59
N ILE A 139 -3.69 12.63 12.71
CA ILE A 139 -2.62 13.58 13.07
C ILE A 139 -3.18 14.97 13.40
N THR A 140 -4.25 15.39 12.73
CA THR A 140 -4.72 16.78 12.75
C THR A 140 -5.90 17.02 13.69
N LEU A 141 -6.73 16.00 13.94
CA LEU A 141 -7.84 16.13 14.84
C LEU A 141 -7.39 16.05 16.31
N ARG A 142 -8.05 16.78 17.17
CA ARG A 142 -7.84 16.69 18.62
C ARG A 142 -8.77 15.63 19.20
N GLY A 143 -8.19 14.65 19.87
CA GLY A 143 -8.92 13.64 20.63
C GLY A 143 -8.81 13.86 22.14
N THR A 144 -9.54 13.08 22.91
CA THR A 144 -9.36 12.95 24.36
C THR A 144 -8.04 12.26 24.69
N ILE A 145 -7.69 11.24 23.91
CA ILE A 145 -6.36 10.60 23.89
C ILE A 145 -5.81 10.85 22.49
N ASN A 146 -4.86 11.78 22.41
CA ASN A 146 -4.31 12.20 21.13
C ASN A 146 -3.22 11.25 20.65
N LEU A 147 -3.22 11.05 19.34
CA LEU A 147 -2.07 10.52 18.60
C LEU A 147 -1.40 11.70 17.89
N ASP A 148 -0.10 11.80 18.00
CA ASP A 148 0.65 12.84 17.33
C ASP A 148 1.34 12.30 16.04
N PHE A 149 2.00 13.20 15.32
CA PHE A 149 2.73 12.84 14.12
C PHE A 149 3.80 11.75 14.38
N ASN A 150 4.45 11.76 15.55
CA ASN A 150 5.49 10.79 15.85
C ASN A 150 4.90 9.40 16.11
N ASP A 151 3.70 9.30 16.68
CA ASP A 151 3.00 8.02 16.85
C ASP A 151 2.69 7.39 15.48
N VAL A 152 2.12 8.18 14.56
CA VAL A 152 1.84 7.74 13.19
C VAL A 152 3.13 7.41 12.43
N LYS A 153 4.17 8.24 12.60
CA LYS A 153 5.49 7.97 12.01
C LYS A 153 6.09 6.67 12.53
N THR A 154 5.98 6.38 13.81
CA THR A 154 6.49 5.13 14.41
C THR A 154 5.85 3.90 13.77
N VAL A 155 4.54 3.96 13.48
CA VAL A 155 3.81 2.85 12.87
C VAL A 155 4.13 2.72 11.38
N LEU A 156 4.17 3.84 10.66
CA LEU A 156 4.33 3.85 9.20
C LEU A 156 5.78 3.72 8.74
N LYS A 157 6.75 4.27 9.47
CA LYS A 157 8.15 4.26 9.05
C LYS A 157 8.70 2.84 8.96
N ASP A 158 9.26 2.53 7.79
CA ASP A 158 9.78 1.20 7.44
C ASP A 158 8.72 0.09 7.70
N GLY A 159 7.45 0.45 7.49
CA GLY A 159 6.30 -0.41 7.78
C GLY A 159 6.00 -1.45 6.70
N GLY A 160 6.59 -1.34 5.52
CA GLY A 160 6.30 -2.23 4.39
C GLY A 160 4.88 -2.04 3.87
N VAL A 161 4.18 -3.15 3.57
CA VAL A 161 2.77 -3.08 3.19
C VAL A 161 1.94 -2.77 4.43
N ALA A 162 1.06 -1.80 4.29
CA ALA A 162 0.13 -1.35 5.32
C ALA A 162 -1.31 -1.69 4.93
N ILE A 163 -2.12 -1.93 5.93
CA ILE A 163 -3.55 -2.18 5.80
C ILE A 163 -4.27 -1.16 6.66
N MET A 164 -5.31 -0.58 6.11
CA MET A 164 -6.16 0.36 6.83
C MET A 164 -7.62 0.01 6.61
N SER A 165 -8.38 0.08 7.68
CA SER A 165 -9.83 -0.13 7.62
C SER A 165 -10.56 0.69 8.66
N THR A 166 -11.85 0.89 8.40
CA THR A 166 -12.77 1.59 9.30
C THR A 166 -14.08 0.82 9.33
N GLY A 167 -14.61 0.65 10.53
CA GLY A 167 -15.91 0.03 10.76
C GLY A 167 -16.75 0.84 11.73
N PHE A 168 -18.03 0.57 11.72
CA PHE A 168 -19.04 1.25 12.55
C PHE A 168 -19.86 0.24 13.34
N GLY A 169 -20.27 0.63 14.54
CA GLY A 169 -21.17 -0.17 15.37
C GLY A 169 -22.14 0.72 16.12
N GLU A 170 -23.32 0.18 16.43
CA GLU A 170 -24.39 0.91 17.11
C GLU A 170 -25.15 -0.02 18.06
N GLY A 171 -25.66 0.53 19.14
CA GLY A 171 -26.44 -0.22 20.14
C GLY A 171 -25.57 -1.06 21.07
N GLU A 172 -26.11 -2.18 21.54
CA GLU A 172 -25.41 -3.11 22.44
C GLU A 172 -24.24 -3.80 21.72
N GLY A 173 -23.06 -3.84 22.35
CA GLY A 173 -21.85 -4.40 21.75
C GLY A 173 -21.32 -3.60 20.54
N ARG A 174 -21.59 -2.30 20.49
CA ARG A 174 -21.24 -1.41 19.36
C ARG A 174 -19.75 -1.38 19.06
N VAL A 175 -18.88 -1.54 20.06
CA VAL A 175 -17.43 -1.57 19.87
C VAL A 175 -17.02 -2.85 19.15
N THR A 176 -17.51 -4.01 19.59
CA THR A 176 -17.28 -5.30 18.91
C THR A 176 -17.84 -5.29 17.49
N GLN A 177 -19.02 -4.68 17.28
CA GLN A 177 -19.60 -4.54 15.95
C GLN A 177 -18.69 -3.68 15.05
N ALA A 178 -18.20 -2.52 15.55
CA ALA A 178 -17.32 -1.63 14.80
C ALA A 178 -15.97 -2.31 14.45
N ILE A 179 -15.41 -3.08 15.37
CA ILE A 179 -14.19 -3.87 15.13
C ILE A 179 -14.48 -4.93 14.05
N ASN A 180 -15.54 -5.68 14.17
CA ASN A 180 -15.89 -6.72 13.20
C ASN A 180 -16.20 -6.13 11.82
N ASP A 181 -16.90 -4.99 11.75
CA ASP A 181 -17.17 -4.30 10.49
C ASP A 181 -15.85 -3.84 9.84
N ALA A 182 -14.93 -3.29 10.62
CA ALA A 182 -13.58 -2.97 10.14
C ALA A 182 -12.83 -4.20 9.62
N LEU A 183 -12.85 -5.32 10.35
CA LEU A 183 -12.16 -6.55 9.98
C LEU A 183 -12.75 -7.24 8.74
N HIS A 184 -14.02 -7.04 8.47
CA HIS A 184 -14.69 -7.59 7.28
C HIS A 184 -14.71 -6.62 6.09
N SER A 185 -14.02 -5.50 6.21
CA SER A 185 -13.88 -4.55 5.09
C SER A 185 -13.21 -5.22 3.89
N PRO A 186 -13.74 -5.02 2.69
CA PRO A 186 -13.13 -5.56 1.45
C PRO A 186 -11.72 -5.01 1.19
N LEU A 187 -11.35 -3.95 1.89
CA LEU A 187 -10.02 -3.34 1.81
C LEU A 187 -8.95 -4.11 2.58
N LEU A 188 -9.35 -4.99 3.51
CA LEU A 188 -8.41 -5.81 4.28
C LEU A 188 -7.87 -7.03 3.54
N ASN A 189 -8.23 -7.25 2.28
CA ASN A 189 -7.62 -8.24 1.38
C ASN A 189 -7.41 -9.65 1.99
N ASN A 190 -8.24 -10.11 2.91
CA ASN A 190 -8.10 -11.37 3.65
C ASN A 190 -6.76 -11.53 4.41
N ASN A 191 -5.97 -10.47 4.55
CA ASN A 191 -4.75 -10.54 5.33
C ASN A 191 -5.12 -10.69 6.81
N ASP A 192 -4.46 -11.61 7.47
CA ASP A 192 -4.60 -11.77 8.90
C ASP A 192 -3.91 -10.59 9.60
N ILE A 193 -4.71 -9.59 9.99
CA ILE A 193 -4.23 -8.39 10.65
C ILE A 193 -3.46 -8.70 11.93
N PHE A 194 -3.72 -9.85 12.54
CA PHE A 194 -3.06 -10.29 13.76
C PHE A 194 -1.59 -10.68 13.55
N ASN A 195 -1.16 -10.84 12.29
CA ASN A 195 0.25 -11.03 11.91
C ASN A 195 1.02 -9.72 11.72
N SER A 196 0.40 -8.58 11.98
CA SER A 196 1.07 -7.26 11.88
C SER A 196 2.15 -7.10 12.93
N LYS A 197 3.14 -6.26 12.63
CA LYS A 197 4.22 -5.90 13.56
C LYS A 197 3.90 -4.66 14.37
N LYS A 198 3.18 -3.72 13.76
CA LYS A 198 2.79 -2.46 14.39
C LYS A 198 1.33 -2.18 14.07
N VAL A 199 0.60 -1.72 15.06
CA VAL A 199 -0.83 -1.41 14.95
C VAL A 199 -1.11 -0.06 15.58
N LEU A 200 -1.87 0.74 14.86
CA LEU A 200 -2.46 1.95 15.38
C LEU A 200 -3.98 1.86 15.20
N PHE A 201 -4.72 2.10 16.26
CA PHE A 201 -6.18 2.16 16.14
C PHE A 201 -6.75 3.41 16.83
N VAL A 202 -7.87 3.86 16.32
CA VAL A 202 -8.61 5.01 16.83
C VAL A 202 -10.05 4.60 17.04
N ILE A 203 -10.56 4.93 18.22
CA ILE A 203 -11.97 4.83 18.55
C ILE A 203 -12.53 6.22 18.53
N THR A 204 -13.61 6.41 17.78
CA THR A 204 -14.30 7.70 17.71
C THR A 204 -15.75 7.49 18.14
N TYR A 205 -16.22 8.34 19.02
CA TYR A 205 -17.58 8.30 19.59
C TYR A 205 -18.19 9.69 19.66
N SER A 206 -19.49 9.75 19.84
CA SER A 206 -20.21 11.03 20.04
C SER A 206 -20.28 11.40 21.52
N PRO A 207 -20.13 12.70 21.88
CA PRO A 207 -20.33 13.14 23.26
C PRO A 207 -21.75 12.89 23.78
N ASN A 208 -22.72 12.68 22.88
CA ASN A 208 -24.09 12.32 23.24
C ASN A 208 -24.26 10.83 23.58
N SER A 209 -23.25 10.01 23.29
CA SER A 209 -23.20 8.59 23.57
C SER A 209 -21.78 8.16 23.94
N GLU A 210 -21.36 8.60 25.14
CA GLU A 210 -20.01 8.38 25.64
C GLU A 210 -19.62 6.90 25.69
N LEU A 211 -18.33 6.64 25.50
CA LEU A 211 -17.77 5.30 25.61
C LEU A 211 -17.65 4.91 27.08
N MET A 212 -18.20 3.77 27.44
CA MET A 212 -18.23 3.29 28.82
C MET A 212 -17.01 2.40 29.12
N MET A 213 -16.55 2.37 30.38
CA MET A 213 -15.41 1.52 30.77
C MET A 213 -15.64 0.05 30.49
N GLY A 214 -16.87 -0.46 30.59
CA GLY A 214 -17.20 -1.84 30.21
C GLY A 214 -17.00 -2.14 28.73
N GLU A 215 -17.11 -1.16 27.85
CA GLU A 215 -16.84 -1.31 26.41
C GLU A 215 -15.34 -1.41 26.10
N MET A 216 -14.47 -1.00 27.03
CA MET A 216 -13.01 -1.18 26.90
C MET A 216 -12.58 -2.65 27.03
N ASP A 217 -13.40 -3.48 27.66
CA ASP A 217 -13.14 -4.94 27.74
C ASP A 217 -13.23 -5.57 26.35
N GLU A 218 -14.14 -5.06 25.48
CA GLU A 218 -14.24 -5.50 24.08
C GLU A 218 -12.99 -5.19 23.27
N ILE A 219 -12.36 -4.02 23.55
CA ILE A 219 -11.08 -3.63 22.93
C ILE A 219 -9.94 -4.51 23.46
N HIS A 220 -9.95 -4.80 24.76
CA HIS A 220 -8.96 -5.69 25.37
C HIS A 220 -9.04 -7.10 24.75
N GLU A 221 -10.23 -7.63 24.56
CA GLU A 221 -10.43 -8.92 23.90
C GLU A 221 -9.89 -8.90 22.46
N PHE A 222 -10.17 -7.84 21.71
CA PHE A 222 -9.61 -7.68 20.38
C PHE A 222 -8.07 -7.64 20.40
N MET A 223 -7.48 -6.84 21.27
CA MET A 223 -6.03 -6.70 21.38
C MET A 223 -5.34 -7.98 21.85
N SER A 224 -6.01 -8.80 22.62
CA SER A 224 -5.47 -10.10 23.10
C SER A 224 -5.19 -11.10 21.98
N LYS A 225 -5.76 -10.89 20.79
CA LYS A 225 -5.54 -11.73 19.60
C LYS A 225 -4.22 -11.43 18.89
N PHE A 226 -3.60 -10.28 19.18
CA PHE A 226 -2.29 -9.91 18.63
C PHE A 226 -1.15 -10.58 19.39
N GLY A 227 -0.03 -10.78 18.70
CA GLY A 227 1.20 -11.27 19.32
C GLY A 227 1.73 -10.32 20.41
N LYS A 228 2.47 -10.85 21.36
CA LYS A 228 3.01 -10.08 22.52
C LYS A 228 4.02 -8.99 22.08
N ASP A 229 4.62 -9.15 20.91
CA ASP A 229 5.68 -8.26 20.40
C ASP A 229 5.12 -7.18 19.46
N VAL A 230 3.79 -7.08 19.30
CA VAL A 230 3.17 -6.07 18.45
C VAL A 230 3.23 -4.70 19.11
N GLU A 231 3.88 -3.75 18.44
CA GLU A 231 3.89 -2.37 18.89
C GLU A 231 2.52 -1.73 18.62
N THR A 232 1.86 -1.29 19.70
CA THR A 232 0.50 -0.74 19.63
C THR A 232 0.45 0.72 20.01
N LYS A 233 -0.25 1.52 19.21
CA LYS A 233 -0.64 2.91 19.49
C LYS A 233 -2.15 3.02 19.37
N TRP A 234 -2.77 3.82 20.24
CA TRP A 234 -4.20 4.04 20.15
C TRP A 234 -4.62 5.45 20.57
N GLY A 235 -5.75 5.89 20.03
CA GLY A 235 -6.32 7.18 20.30
C GLY A 235 -7.83 7.13 20.52
N LEU A 236 -8.35 8.15 21.19
CA LEU A 236 -9.77 8.32 21.50
C LEU A 236 -10.23 9.68 21.03
N TYR A 237 -11.17 9.73 20.09
CA TYR A 237 -11.62 10.94 19.42
C TYR A 237 -13.11 11.15 19.60
N ILE A 238 -13.53 12.39 19.42
CA ILE A 238 -14.93 12.82 19.54
C ILE A 238 -15.40 13.32 18.17
N ASP A 239 -16.57 12.83 17.74
CA ASP A 239 -17.26 13.27 16.52
C ASP A 239 -18.76 13.29 16.78
N GLU A 240 -19.32 14.48 16.85
CA GLU A 240 -20.75 14.70 17.10
C GLU A 240 -21.65 14.08 16.01
N SER A 241 -21.12 13.94 14.78
CA SER A 241 -21.86 13.39 13.66
C SER A 241 -22.16 11.89 13.77
N LEU A 242 -21.51 11.21 14.71
CA LEU A 242 -21.73 9.78 14.95
C LEU A 242 -23.02 9.48 15.73
N GLU A 243 -23.61 10.48 16.39
CA GLU A 243 -24.82 10.34 17.18
C GLU A 243 -24.70 9.23 18.25
N THR A 244 -25.21 8.02 17.97
CA THR A 244 -25.16 6.84 18.86
C THR A 244 -24.09 5.84 18.47
N LYS A 245 -23.45 6.04 17.30
CA LYS A 245 -22.48 5.09 16.72
C LYS A 245 -21.09 5.25 17.33
N VAL A 246 -20.34 4.16 17.26
CA VAL A 246 -18.89 4.12 17.45
C VAL A 246 -18.23 3.84 16.10
N LYS A 247 -17.16 4.56 15.80
CA LYS A 247 -16.30 4.31 14.64
C LYS A 247 -14.97 3.75 15.14
N PHE A 248 -14.56 2.63 14.59
CA PHE A 248 -13.25 2.02 14.84
C PHE A 248 -12.42 2.09 13.58
N THR A 249 -11.26 2.75 13.65
CA THR A 249 -10.31 2.84 12.53
C THR A 249 -9.03 2.14 12.93
N ILE A 250 -8.52 1.27 12.08
CA ILE A 250 -7.29 0.53 12.31
C ILE A 250 -6.32 0.72 11.16
N LEU A 251 -5.06 0.93 11.50
CA LEU A 251 -3.91 0.96 10.61
C LEU A 251 -2.89 -0.05 11.11
N ALA A 252 -2.58 -1.05 10.31
CA ALA A 252 -1.63 -2.10 10.64
C ALA A 252 -0.53 -2.18 9.60
N THR A 253 0.71 -2.44 10.03
CA THR A 253 1.90 -2.51 9.18
C THR A 253 2.77 -3.71 9.50
N GLY A 254 3.75 -3.97 8.65
CA GLY A 254 4.68 -5.09 8.81
C GLY A 254 4.38 -6.27 7.90
N PHE A 255 3.48 -6.09 6.93
CA PHE A 255 3.21 -7.08 5.90
C PHE A 255 4.24 -6.99 4.78
N GLY A 256 4.47 -8.11 4.11
CA GLY A 256 5.34 -8.18 2.95
C GLY A 256 4.60 -7.90 1.64
N ILE A 257 5.34 -7.58 0.58
CA ILE A 257 4.77 -7.40 -0.75
C ILE A 257 4.03 -8.65 -1.26
N LYS A 258 4.47 -9.84 -0.85
CA LYS A 258 3.81 -11.11 -1.15
C LYS A 258 2.39 -11.22 -0.59
N ASP A 259 2.10 -10.46 0.47
CA ASP A 259 0.79 -10.45 1.11
C ASP A 259 -0.23 -9.60 0.32
N VAL A 260 0.24 -8.88 -0.72
CA VAL A 260 -0.63 -8.14 -1.65
C VAL A 260 -1.34 -9.14 -2.58
N PRO A 261 -2.67 -9.11 -2.67
CA PRO A 261 -3.44 -10.03 -3.52
C PRO A 261 -2.99 -10.03 -4.98
N GLY A 262 -2.71 -11.21 -5.50
CA GLY A 262 -2.21 -11.42 -6.85
C GLY A 262 -0.68 -11.35 -6.99
N MET A 263 0.04 -10.82 -6.00
CA MET A 263 1.49 -10.72 -6.04
C MET A 263 2.18 -12.08 -6.01
N ASP A 264 1.66 -13.05 -5.25
CA ASP A 264 2.22 -14.40 -5.18
C ASP A 264 2.36 -15.05 -6.57
N SER A 265 1.35 -14.90 -7.42
CA SER A 265 1.37 -15.48 -8.77
C SER A 265 2.43 -14.81 -9.66
N VAL A 266 2.62 -13.49 -9.51
CA VAL A 266 3.62 -12.72 -10.25
C VAL A 266 5.03 -13.04 -9.79
N LEU A 267 5.26 -13.08 -8.49
CA LEU A 267 6.57 -13.44 -7.91
C LEU A 267 6.99 -14.86 -8.31
N ASN A 268 6.07 -15.82 -8.23
CA ASN A 268 6.33 -17.21 -8.65
C ASN A 268 6.66 -17.31 -10.15
N LYS A 269 5.93 -16.58 -11.01
CA LYS A 269 6.18 -16.54 -12.45
C LYS A 269 7.56 -15.95 -12.75
N ARG A 270 7.94 -14.86 -12.08
CA ARG A 270 9.26 -14.23 -12.24
C ARG A 270 10.39 -15.14 -11.79
N THR A 271 10.24 -15.80 -10.64
CA THR A 271 11.23 -16.76 -10.16
C THR A 271 11.44 -17.88 -11.18
N LEU A 272 10.36 -18.40 -11.77
CA LEU A 272 10.44 -19.43 -12.81
C LEU A 272 11.08 -18.92 -14.11
N GLU A 273 10.78 -17.70 -14.52
CA GLU A 273 11.38 -17.07 -15.71
C GLU A 273 12.88 -16.80 -15.50
N GLU A 274 13.26 -16.36 -14.30
CA GLU A 274 14.66 -16.14 -13.93
C GLU A 274 15.46 -17.45 -13.89
N GLN A 275 14.89 -18.51 -13.32
CA GLN A 275 15.49 -19.85 -13.34
C GLN A 275 15.71 -20.35 -14.78
N LYS A 276 14.72 -20.25 -15.65
CA LYS A 276 14.87 -20.63 -17.06
C LYS A 276 15.94 -19.83 -17.78
N ARG A 277 16.02 -18.52 -17.49
CA ARG A 277 17.05 -17.67 -18.09
C ARG A 277 18.45 -18.04 -17.63
N LEU A 278 18.62 -18.41 -16.36
CA LEU A 278 19.89 -18.89 -15.83
C LEU A 278 20.28 -20.22 -16.48
N GLU A 279 19.35 -21.17 -16.59
CA GLU A 279 19.55 -22.44 -17.27
C GLU A 279 19.96 -22.25 -18.74
N GLU A 280 19.28 -21.35 -19.47
CA GLU A 280 19.62 -21.02 -20.87
C GLU A 280 21.03 -20.40 -21.00
N MET A 281 21.41 -19.53 -20.04
CA MET A 281 22.76 -18.95 -20.03
C MET A 281 23.84 -19.99 -19.74
N GLU A 282 23.62 -20.89 -18.80
CA GLU A 282 24.53 -21.98 -18.49
C GLU A 282 24.69 -22.94 -19.68
N GLU A 283 23.59 -23.29 -20.36
CA GLU A 283 23.66 -24.11 -21.58
C GLU A 283 24.42 -23.42 -22.72
N GLU A 284 24.21 -22.08 -22.86
CA GLU A 284 24.92 -21.33 -23.90
C GLU A 284 26.43 -21.24 -23.61
N GLU A 285 26.80 -21.10 -22.33
CA GLU A 285 28.20 -21.09 -21.89
C GLU A 285 28.84 -22.46 -22.11
N GLN A 286 28.18 -23.55 -21.76
CA GLN A 286 28.63 -24.93 -22.04
C GLN A 286 28.82 -25.17 -23.54
N ARG A 287 27.88 -24.76 -24.39
CA ARG A 287 28.01 -24.86 -25.85
C ARG A 287 29.18 -24.04 -26.40
N LYS A 288 29.50 -22.89 -25.81
CA LYS A 288 30.66 -22.09 -26.18
C LYS A 288 31.97 -22.75 -25.79
N ASP A 289 32.05 -23.40 -24.64
CA ASP A 289 33.21 -24.12 -24.17
C ASP A 289 33.43 -25.40 -24.95
N GLU A 290 32.38 -26.16 -25.30
CA GLU A 290 32.47 -27.31 -26.22
C GLU A 290 33.02 -26.88 -27.59
N ARG A 291 32.50 -25.83 -28.20
CA ARG A 291 33.02 -25.30 -29.48
C ARG A 291 34.46 -24.82 -29.39
N ARG A 292 34.90 -24.27 -28.25
CA ARG A 292 36.29 -23.89 -28.01
C ARG A 292 37.18 -25.12 -27.89
N SER A 293 36.71 -26.14 -27.18
CA SER A 293 37.43 -27.42 -27.06
C SER A 293 37.58 -28.11 -28.40
N ASP A 294 36.54 -28.15 -29.25
CA ASP A 294 36.58 -28.73 -30.58
C ASP A 294 37.49 -27.97 -31.54
N PHE A 295 37.56 -26.62 -31.42
CA PHE A 295 38.37 -25.79 -32.29
C PHE A 295 39.87 -25.80 -31.93
N TYR A 296 40.19 -25.84 -30.63
CA TYR A 296 41.60 -25.78 -30.17
C TYR A 296 42.19 -27.15 -29.83
N GLY A 297 41.42 -28.20 -29.85
CA GLY A 297 41.84 -29.60 -29.51
C GLY A 297 42.31 -29.75 -28.06
N PRO A 298 42.31 -30.99 -27.51
CA PRO A 298 42.51 -31.27 -26.10
C PRO A 298 43.91 -30.96 -25.54
N ASN A 299 44.88 -30.52 -26.38
CA ASN A 299 46.27 -30.33 -25.99
C ASN A 299 46.74 -28.90 -25.82
N ILE A 300 45.92 -27.86 -26.02
CA ILE A 300 46.35 -26.45 -25.93
C ILE A 300 45.97 -25.82 -24.59
N LEU A 301 45.09 -26.45 -23.81
CA LEU A 301 44.64 -25.92 -22.52
C LEU A 301 45.42 -26.42 -21.28
N LYS A 302 46.60 -26.99 -21.48
CA LYS A 302 47.52 -27.48 -20.42
C LYS A 302 48.85 -26.72 -20.31
N ASN A 303 48.86 -25.43 -20.65
CA ASN A 303 49.99 -24.56 -20.32
C ASN A 303 49.55 -23.32 -19.59
#